data_5ba1b84c9d7d9a160aa5b72f84be6e26
#
_entry.id   5ba1b84c9d7d9a160aa5b72f84be6e26
#
_cell.length_a   1.000
_cell.length_b   1.000
_cell.length_c   1.000
_cell.angle_alpha   90.00
_cell.angle_beta   90.00
_cell.angle_gamma   90.00
#
_symmetry.space_group_name_H-M   'P 1'
#
loop_
_entity.id
_entity.type
_entity.pdbx_description
1 polymer ?
#
loop_
_entity_poly.entity_id
_entity_poly.type
_entity_poly.pdbx_seq_one_letter_code
_entity_poly.pdbx_strand_id
1 'polypeptide(L)'
;VPDSLSDFTKTSFTHDGKTRDVYRLGEGPGVIVMAEIPGITPKVADFARRVAGIGCTVVMPRLFGDPGREPTVLYGLQSIGPSCVSKEFAAWAANRTAPVTRWLRALAADAHESCGGPGVGAVGMCFTGGFALGMMLDDRMLAPVLSQPSLPLGLSKKARRGLQLAPEDLARVKERTADGVCVLGLRFTGDPIVKAERFEHLRQELGDAFIGVEIDSSKGNPWGFPAIAHSVLTEHFVDEPGNPTHDALLQVLEFFRGRLVEPS
;
A
#
# COMPACT_ATOMS: atom_id res chain seq x y z
N VAL A 1 21.90 -4.40 4.19
CA VAL A 1 22.50 -5.36 3.22
C VAL A 1 21.47 -5.65 2.15
N PRO A 2 21.81 -5.63 0.85
CA PRO A 2 20.88 -5.99 -0.20
C PRO A 2 20.22 -7.35 0.03
N ASP A 3 18.95 -7.50 -0.35
CA ASP A 3 18.19 -8.74 -0.26
C ASP A 3 18.22 -9.46 -1.59
N SER A 4 18.58 -10.74 -1.59
CA SER A 4 18.62 -11.54 -2.83
C SER A 4 17.25 -11.92 -3.35
N LEU A 5 16.20 -11.82 -2.52
CA LEU A 5 14.83 -12.28 -2.82
C LEU A 5 14.79 -13.76 -3.28
N SER A 6 15.77 -14.57 -2.86
CA SER A 6 15.94 -15.97 -3.32
C SER A 6 14.83 -16.90 -2.83
N ASP A 7 14.10 -16.51 -1.79
CA ASP A 7 12.93 -17.19 -1.27
C ASP A 7 11.63 -16.85 -2.04
N PHE A 8 11.68 -15.80 -2.88
CA PHE A 8 10.56 -15.43 -3.73
C PHE A 8 10.67 -16.11 -5.11
N THR A 9 9.56 -16.63 -5.60
CA THR A 9 9.46 -17.07 -7.00
C THR A 9 9.25 -15.87 -7.90
N LYS A 10 10.21 -15.59 -8.78
CA LYS A 10 10.12 -14.53 -9.77
C LYS A 10 9.34 -15.02 -10.99
N THR A 11 8.27 -14.31 -11.34
CA THR A 11 7.47 -14.50 -12.56
C THR A 11 7.34 -13.20 -13.34
N SER A 12 6.57 -13.19 -14.41
CA SER A 12 6.16 -11.95 -15.10
C SER A 12 4.65 -11.98 -15.34
N PHE A 13 4.04 -10.79 -15.31
CA PHE A 13 2.63 -10.62 -15.64
C PHE A 13 2.46 -9.53 -16.70
N THR A 14 1.61 -9.79 -17.69
CA THR A 14 1.34 -8.88 -18.82
C THR A 14 -0.14 -8.54 -18.86
N HIS A 15 -0.47 -7.26 -18.89
CA HIS A 15 -1.81 -6.76 -19.13
C HIS A 15 -1.75 -5.42 -19.88
N ASP A 16 -2.65 -5.19 -20.83
CA ASP A 16 -2.70 -3.98 -21.69
C ASP A 16 -1.33 -3.61 -22.30
N GLY A 17 -0.57 -4.63 -22.77
CA GLY A 17 0.75 -4.44 -23.37
C GLY A 17 1.88 -4.04 -22.41
N LYS A 18 1.62 -4.06 -21.11
CA LYS A 18 2.62 -3.79 -20.07
C LYS A 18 3.02 -5.07 -19.34
N THR A 19 4.29 -5.44 -19.46
CA THR A 19 4.87 -6.58 -18.73
C THR A 19 5.70 -6.08 -17.54
N ARG A 20 5.51 -6.69 -16.37
CA ARG A 20 6.33 -6.44 -15.19
C ARG A 20 6.75 -7.75 -14.51
N ASP A 21 7.92 -7.73 -13.90
CA ASP A 21 8.33 -8.77 -12.97
C ASP A 21 7.41 -8.78 -11.75
N VAL A 22 7.08 -9.97 -11.26
CA VAL A 22 6.26 -10.20 -10.07
C VAL A 22 6.96 -11.22 -9.19
N TYR A 23 7.10 -10.91 -7.91
CA TYR A 23 7.71 -11.77 -6.90
C TYR A 23 6.62 -12.36 -6.03
N ARG A 24 6.58 -13.70 -5.91
CA ARG A 24 5.55 -14.43 -5.16
C ARG A 24 6.18 -15.22 -4.01
N LEU A 25 5.52 -15.25 -2.85
CA LEU A 25 5.94 -16.01 -1.67
C LEU A 25 4.72 -16.43 -0.86
N GLY A 26 4.76 -17.65 -0.31
CA GLY A 26 3.71 -18.18 0.56
C GLY A 26 2.63 -18.96 -0.18
N GLU A 27 1.63 -19.41 0.56
CA GLU A 27 0.47 -20.16 0.10
C GLU A 27 -0.80 -19.59 0.73
N GLY A 28 -1.95 -19.73 0.05
CA GLY A 28 -3.24 -19.20 0.47
C GLY A 28 -3.66 -17.95 -0.31
N PRO A 29 -4.70 -17.21 0.12
CA PRO A 29 -5.26 -16.09 -0.63
C PRO A 29 -4.25 -15.00 -0.98
N GLY A 30 -4.42 -14.40 -2.17
CA GLY A 30 -3.47 -13.42 -2.70
C GLY A 30 -3.50 -12.07 -1.98
N VAL A 31 -2.31 -11.51 -1.68
CA VAL A 31 -2.13 -10.13 -1.20
C VAL A 31 -1.15 -9.39 -2.11
N ILE A 32 -1.63 -8.34 -2.77
CA ILE A 32 -0.79 -7.50 -3.64
C ILE A 32 -0.01 -6.51 -2.78
N VAL A 33 1.31 -6.65 -2.71
CA VAL A 33 2.19 -5.75 -1.96
C VAL A 33 2.85 -4.76 -2.92
N MET A 34 2.42 -3.51 -2.87
CA MET A 34 2.93 -2.43 -3.71
C MET A 34 3.94 -1.58 -2.94
N ALA A 35 5.21 -1.77 -3.29
CA ALA A 35 6.31 -1.07 -2.65
C ALA A 35 6.21 0.45 -2.79
N GLU A 36 6.76 1.16 -1.80
CA GLU A 36 7.07 2.58 -1.89
C GLU A 36 8.30 2.83 -2.79
N ILE A 37 8.56 4.08 -3.14
CA ILE A 37 9.81 4.46 -3.82
C ILE A 37 10.98 4.36 -2.80
N PRO A 38 12.12 3.72 -3.16
CA PRO A 38 12.58 3.44 -4.53
C PRO A 38 12.19 2.06 -5.11
N GLY A 39 11.37 1.26 -4.44
CA GLY A 39 10.94 -0.05 -4.93
C GLY A 39 11.00 -1.13 -3.85
N ILE A 40 11.20 -2.39 -4.27
CA ILE A 40 11.25 -3.54 -3.36
C ILE A 40 12.59 -3.53 -2.61
N THR A 41 12.63 -2.81 -1.48
CA THR A 41 13.79 -2.77 -0.58
C THR A 41 13.81 -4.02 0.32
N PRO A 42 14.91 -4.31 1.03
CA PRO A 42 14.96 -5.39 2.03
C PRO A 42 13.84 -5.30 3.05
N LYS A 43 13.49 -4.10 3.53
CA LYS A 43 12.40 -3.91 4.50
C LYS A 43 11.01 -4.15 3.91
N VAL A 44 10.79 -3.83 2.64
CA VAL A 44 9.55 -4.21 1.92
C VAL A 44 9.46 -5.74 1.78
N ALA A 45 10.58 -6.41 1.47
CA ALA A 45 10.65 -7.87 1.41
C ALA A 45 10.37 -8.51 2.78
N ASP A 46 10.89 -7.95 3.88
CA ASP A 46 10.62 -8.43 5.24
C ASP A 46 9.14 -8.28 5.61
N PHE A 47 8.52 -7.16 5.28
CA PHE A 47 7.08 -7.00 5.44
C PHE A 47 6.31 -8.07 4.63
N ALA A 48 6.70 -8.29 3.38
CA ALA A 48 6.09 -9.31 2.52
C ALA A 48 6.20 -10.73 3.13
N ARG A 49 7.35 -11.09 3.70
CA ARG A 49 7.53 -12.36 4.42
C ARG A 49 6.58 -12.51 5.61
N ARG A 50 6.32 -11.43 6.35
CA ARG A 50 5.34 -11.42 7.46
C ARG A 50 3.93 -11.66 6.98
N VAL A 51 3.55 -11.07 5.83
CA VAL A 51 2.25 -11.32 5.19
C VAL A 51 2.15 -12.78 4.71
N ALA A 52 3.20 -13.34 4.12
CA ALA A 52 3.22 -14.76 3.75
C ALA A 52 3.09 -15.67 4.98
N GLY A 53 3.71 -15.28 6.11
CA GLY A 53 3.69 -16.02 7.37
C GLY A 53 2.32 -16.18 8.04
N ILE A 54 1.30 -15.42 7.62
CA ILE A 54 -0.07 -15.57 8.13
C ILE A 54 -0.97 -16.46 7.27
N GLY A 55 -0.41 -17.17 6.29
CA GLY A 55 -1.18 -18.03 5.38
C GLY A 55 -1.74 -17.30 4.15
N CYS A 56 -1.04 -16.30 3.65
CA CYS A 56 -1.33 -15.59 2.42
C CYS A 56 -0.25 -15.82 1.37
N THR A 57 -0.63 -15.74 0.10
CA THR A 57 0.33 -15.64 -1.00
C THR A 57 0.61 -14.17 -1.30
N VAL A 58 1.82 -13.71 -1.00
CA VAL A 58 2.28 -12.38 -1.42
C VAL A 58 2.50 -12.35 -2.94
N VAL A 59 2.01 -11.28 -3.56
CA VAL A 59 2.21 -10.98 -4.98
C VAL A 59 2.75 -9.56 -5.09
N MET A 60 4.05 -9.42 -5.31
CA MET A 60 4.77 -8.15 -5.22
C MET A 60 5.27 -7.71 -6.61
N PRO A 61 4.57 -6.78 -7.30
CA PRO A 61 4.98 -6.32 -8.62
C PRO A 61 6.15 -5.34 -8.53
N ARG A 62 7.12 -5.45 -9.44
CA ARG A 62 8.15 -4.45 -9.64
C ARG A 62 7.56 -3.22 -10.32
N LEU A 63 7.15 -2.23 -9.55
CA LEU A 63 6.65 -0.95 -10.04
C LEU A 63 7.79 0.07 -10.24
N PHE A 64 8.81 0.01 -9.38
CA PHE A 64 9.94 0.95 -9.35
C PHE A 64 11.26 0.22 -9.16
N GLY A 65 12.34 0.86 -9.53
CA GLY A 65 13.71 0.56 -9.18
C GLY A 65 14.19 -0.88 -9.35
N ASP A 66 15.25 -1.23 -8.64
CA ASP A 66 15.88 -2.54 -8.67
C ASP A 66 15.51 -3.34 -7.41
N PRO A 67 14.85 -4.50 -7.54
CA PRO A 67 14.41 -5.30 -6.40
C PRO A 67 15.58 -5.79 -5.52
N GLY A 68 15.37 -5.76 -4.20
CA GLY A 68 16.37 -6.15 -3.20
C GLY A 68 17.46 -5.12 -2.92
N ARG A 69 17.48 -4.00 -3.65
CA ARG A 69 18.49 -2.95 -3.46
C ARG A 69 18.19 -2.13 -2.21
N GLU A 70 19.24 -1.85 -1.44
CA GLU A 70 19.19 -0.95 -0.29
C GLU A 70 18.75 0.47 -0.72
N PRO A 71 17.86 1.12 0.05
CA PRO A 71 17.50 2.51 -0.20
C PRO A 71 18.66 3.43 0.18
N THR A 72 19.09 4.28 -0.76
CA THR A 72 19.98 5.41 -0.51
C THR A 72 19.30 6.69 -0.96
N VAL A 73 19.69 7.83 -0.39
CA VAL A 73 19.11 9.13 -0.78
C VAL A 73 19.24 9.37 -2.29
N LEU A 74 20.41 9.08 -2.86
CA LEU A 74 20.65 9.24 -4.30
C LEU A 74 19.77 8.30 -5.12
N TYR A 75 19.66 7.04 -4.72
CA TYR A 75 18.82 6.06 -5.41
C TYR A 75 17.32 6.43 -5.31
N GLY A 76 16.88 6.92 -4.15
CA GLY A 76 15.52 7.45 -3.99
C GLY A 76 15.24 8.61 -4.96
N LEU A 77 16.11 9.60 -5.03
CA LEU A 77 15.99 10.73 -5.96
C LEU A 77 15.95 10.29 -7.42
N GLN A 78 16.81 9.35 -7.82
CA GLN A 78 16.83 8.78 -9.17
C GLN A 78 15.53 8.03 -9.52
N SER A 79 14.88 7.39 -8.55
CA SER A 79 13.65 6.64 -8.74
C SER A 79 12.40 7.52 -8.75
N ILE A 80 12.41 8.64 -8.00
CA ILE A 80 11.28 9.59 -7.94
C ILE A 80 11.03 10.24 -9.32
N GLY A 81 12.08 10.75 -9.98
CA GLY A 81 11.95 11.50 -11.23
C GLY A 81 11.13 10.75 -12.30
N PRO A 82 11.54 9.56 -12.76
CA PRO A 82 10.79 8.78 -13.74
C PRO A 82 9.37 8.44 -13.31
N SER A 83 9.17 8.15 -12.02
CA SER A 83 7.85 7.80 -11.49
C SER A 83 6.89 8.98 -11.46
N CYS A 84 7.38 10.18 -11.11
CA CYS A 84 6.56 11.39 -11.06
C CYS A 84 6.15 11.90 -12.45
N VAL A 85 6.96 11.71 -13.49
CA VAL A 85 6.63 12.17 -14.86
C VAL A 85 5.84 11.14 -15.66
N SER A 86 5.77 9.90 -15.18
CA SER A 86 5.00 8.85 -15.87
C SER A 86 3.50 9.14 -15.82
N LYS A 87 2.87 9.20 -17.00
CA LYS A 87 1.41 9.33 -17.11
C LYS A 87 0.66 8.16 -16.48
N GLU A 88 1.29 7.01 -16.39
CA GLU A 88 0.73 5.78 -15.85
C GLU A 88 0.43 5.89 -14.36
N PHE A 89 1.30 6.56 -13.60
CA PHE A 89 1.13 6.72 -12.16
C PHE A 89 0.29 7.95 -11.77
N ALA A 90 0.06 8.89 -12.70
CA ALA A 90 -0.72 10.11 -12.48
C ALA A 90 -0.39 10.84 -11.16
N ALA A 91 0.90 10.95 -10.84
CA ALA A 91 1.42 11.42 -9.55
C ALA A 91 0.96 12.84 -9.15
N TRP A 92 0.54 13.65 -10.13
CA TRP A 92 0.06 15.03 -9.93
C TRP A 92 -1.45 15.14 -9.79
N ALA A 93 -2.20 14.05 -9.99
CA ALA A 93 -3.66 14.09 -10.10
C ALA A 93 -4.32 13.65 -8.79
N ALA A 94 -4.77 14.63 -7.99
CA ALA A 94 -5.46 14.36 -6.73
C ALA A 94 -6.82 13.67 -6.88
N ASN A 95 -7.54 13.96 -7.99
CA ASN A 95 -8.90 13.50 -8.28
C ASN A 95 -8.97 12.73 -9.59
N ARG A 96 -8.00 11.86 -9.81
CA ARG A 96 -7.96 10.98 -10.99
C ARG A 96 -7.38 9.64 -10.58
N THR A 97 -8.04 8.56 -10.94
CA THR A 97 -7.53 7.22 -10.73
C THR A 97 -6.31 6.98 -11.61
N ALA A 98 -5.23 6.50 -11.01
CA ALA A 98 -4.00 6.24 -11.74
C ALA A 98 -4.20 5.08 -12.74
N PRO A 99 -3.80 5.22 -14.01
CA PRO A 99 -3.96 4.16 -15.02
C PRO A 99 -3.35 2.80 -14.62
N VAL A 100 -2.27 2.81 -13.82
CA VAL A 100 -1.63 1.60 -13.30
C VAL A 100 -2.60 0.72 -12.48
N THR A 101 -3.64 1.29 -11.87
CA THR A 101 -4.62 0.53 -11.08
C THR A 101 -5.40 -0.47 -11.93
N ARG A 102 -5.56 -0.24 -13.24
CA ARG A 102 -6.15 -1.22 -14.16
C ARG A 102 -5.26 -2.47 -14.27
N TRP A 103 -3.96 -2.27 -14.46
CA TRP A 103 -2.98 -3.34 -14.49
C TRP A 103 -2.93 -4.10 -13.15
N LEU A 104 -2.97 -3.37 -12.03
CA LEU A 104 -2.97 -3.95 -10.67
C LEU A 104 -4.23 -4.77 -10.38
N ARG A 105 -5.40 -4.33 -10.85
CA ARG A 105 -6.65 -5.12 -10.75
C ARG A 105 -6.58 -6.40 -11.57
N ALA A 106 -6.01 -6.35 -12.77
CA ALA A 106 -5.79 -7.55 -13.57
C ALA A 106 -4.82 -8.52 -12.89
N LEU A 107 -3.74 -8.01 -12.26
CA LEU A 107 -2.84 -8.83 -11.45
C LEU A 107 -3.56 -9.43 -10.22
N ALA A 108 -4.46 -8.68 -9.58
CA ALA A 108 -5.26 -9.17 -8.47
C ALA A 108 -6.23 -10.29 -8.91
N ALA A 109 -6.81 -10.16 -10.11
CA ALA A 109 -7.63 -11.22 -10.71
C ALA A 109 -6.84 -12.51 -10.95
N ASP A 110 -5.66 -12.40 -11.56
CA ASP A 110 -4.72 -13.51 -11.77
C ASP A 110 -4.28 -14.16 -10.43
N ALA A 111 -4.01 -13.33 -9.43
CA ALA A 111 -3.69 -13.80 -8.09
C ALA A 111 -4.86 -14.57 -7.46
N HIS A 112 -6.08 -14.06 -7.58
CA HIS A 112 -7.28 -14.74 -7.06
C HIS A 112 -7.52 -16.09 -7.76
N GLU A 113 -7.39 -16.14 -9.09
CA GLU A 113 -7.53 -17.37 -9.87
C GLU A 113 -6.48 -18.43 -9.49
N SER A 114 -5.24 -17.99 -9.26
CA SER A 114 -4.12 -18.90 -8.97
C SER A 114 -4.04 -19.32 -7.50
N CYS A 115 -4.46 -18.47 -6.57
CA CYS A 115 -4.34 -18.68 -5.13
C CYS A 115 -5.65 -19.12 -4.45
N GLY A 116 -6.81 -18.85 -5.07
CA GLY A 116 -8.11 -19.13 -4.48
C GLY A 116 -8.47 -18.18 -3.33
N GLY A 117 -9.32 -18.65 -2.43
CA GLY A 117 -9.84 -17.90 -1.28
C GLY A 117 -11.05 -17.03 -1.61
N PRO A 118 -11.57 -16.24 -0.65
CA PRO A 118 -12.78 -15.43 -0.83
C PRO A 118 -12.55 -14.20 -1.72
N GLY A 119 -11.30 -13.76 -1.84
CA GLY A 119 -10.89 -12.59 -2.60
C GLY A 119 -9.41 -12.30 -2.40
N VAL A 120 -9.01 -11.04 -2.60
CA VAL A 120 -7.62 -10.59 -2.49
C VAL A 120 -7.48 -9.41 -1.54
N GLY A 121 -6.30 -9.29 -0.93
CA GLY A 121 -5.86 -8.11 -0.22
C GLY A 121 -4.93 -7.24 -1.07
N ALA A 122 -4.73 -6.01 -0.66
CA ALA A 122 -3.67 -5.17 -1.19
C ALA A 122 -3.14 -4.22 -0.12
N VAL A 123 -1.84 -3.97 -0.14
CA VAL A 123 -1.23 -2.88 0.60
C VAL A 123 -0.45 -1.99 -0.37
N GLY A 124 -0.74 -0.71 -0.33
CA GLY A 124 0.05 0.32 -1.00
C GLY A 124 0.78 1.17 0.02
N MET A 125 2.05 1.45 -0.24
CA MET A 125 2.92 2.21 0.65
C MET A 125 3.33 3.53 0.01
N CYS A 126 3.27 4.63 0.75
CA CYS A 126 3.65 5.95 0.29
C CYS A 126 2.90 6.32 -1.01
N PHE A 127 3.60 6.51 -2.10
CA PHE A 127 3.04 6.85 -3.41
C PHE A 127 2.01 5.83 -3.93
N THR A 128 2.20 4.55 -3.66
CA THR A 128 1.28 3.49 -4.08
C THR A 128 0.07 3.33 -3.16
N GLY A 129 0.03 4.04 -2.04
CA GLY A 129 -1.07 3.95 -1.06
C GLY A 129 -2.45 4.21 -1.67
N GLY A 130 -2.57 5.22 -2.52
CA GLY A 130 -3.83 5.50 -3.24
C GLY A 130 -4.22 4.44 -4.27
N PHE A 131 -3.26 3.62 -4.74
CA PHE A 131 -3.59 2.56 -5.70
C PHE A 131 -4.39 1.44 -5.07
N ALA A 132 -4.11 1.10 -3.80
CA ALA A 132 -4.90 0.11 -3.07
C ALA A 132 -6.40 0.51 -2.99
N LEU A 133 -6.67 1.79 -2.80
CA LEU A 133 -8.04 2.32 -2.84
C LEU A 133 -8.65 2.21 -4.25
N GLY A 134 -7.89 2.54 -5.31
CA GLY A 134 -8.32 2.38 -6.70
C GLY A 134 -8.52 0.92 -7.13
N MET A 135 -7.92 -0.04 -6.42
CA MET A 135 -8.15 -1.46 -6.65
C MET A 135 -9.50 -1.94 -6.12
N MET A 136 -10.15 -1.21 -5.21
CA MET A 136 -11.51 -1.50 -4.72
C MET A 136 -12.60 -1.42 -5.80
N LEU A 137 -12.29 -0.92 -6.99
CA LEU A 137 -13.21 -1.00 -8.14
C LEU A 137 -13.45 -2.43 -8.63
N ASP A 138 -12.62 -3.38 -8.19
CA ASP A 138 -12.78 -4.81 -8.43
C ASP A 138 -13.41 -5.48 -7.20
N ASP A 139 -14.43 -6.31 -7.42
CA ASP A 139 -15.20 -6.94 -6.35
C ASP A 139 -14.39 -7.96 -5.54
N ARG A 140 -13.33 -8.49 -6.10
CA ARG A 140 -12.39 -9.39 -5.42
C ARG A 140 -11.55 -8.71 -4.35
N MET A 141 -11.43 -7.36 -4.37
CA MET A 141 -10.67 -6.61 -3.36
C MET A 141 -11.43 -6.54 -2.05
N LEU A 142 -11.02 -7.30 -1.04
CA LEU A 142 -11.68 -7.41 0.26
C LEU A 142 -10.90 -6.74 1.41
N ALA A 143 -9.59 -6.61 1.25
CA ALA A 143 -8.72 -6.09 2.32
C ALA A 143 -7.73 -5.02 1.78
N PRO A 144 -8.20 -3.80 1.48
CA PRO A 144 -7.34 -2.70 1.04
C PRO A 144 -6.66 -2.01 2.24
N VAL A 145 -5.33 -1.88 2.19
CA VAL A 145 -4.50 -1.19 3.19
C VAL A 145 -3.74 -0.04 2.54
N LEU A 146 -3.86 1.15 3.12
CA LEU A 146 -3.20 2.38 2.70
C LEU A 146 -2.13 2.76 3.73
N SER A 147 -0.89 2.30 3.56
CA SER A 147 0.20 2.70 4.44
C SER A 147 0.78 4.03 3.97
N GLN A 148 0.74 5.05 4.82
CA GLN A 148 1.17 6.43 4.54
C GLN A 148 0.87 6.92 3.10
N PRO A 149 -0.39 6.90 2.65
CA PRO A 149 -0.74 7.20 1.27
C PRO A 149 -0.36 8.64 0.90
N SER A 150 0.55 8.82 -0.06
CA SER A 150 1.08 10.14 -0.41
C SER A 150 0.91 10.49 -1.89
N LEU A 151 0.87 11.81 -2.17
CA LEU A 151 1.02 12.37 -3.51
C LEU A 151 2.32 13.17 -3.55
N PRO A 152 3.32 12.76 -4.33
CA PRO A 152 4.65 13.39 -4.32
C PRO A 152 4.66 14.89 -4.61
N LEU A 153 3.68 15.39 -5.37
CA LEU A 153 3.56 16.80 -5.76
C LEU A 153 2.40 17.52 -5.06
N GLY A 154 1.94 16.99 -3.94
CA GLY A 154 0.75 17.44 -3.23
C GLY A 154 0.92 18.71 -2.37
N LEU A 155 1.39 19.83 -2.91
CA LEU A 155 1.63 21.07 -2.15
C LEU A 155 0.34 21.88 -1.85
N SER A 156 -0.71 21.73 -2.65
CA SER A 156 -1.98 22.46 -2.44
C SER A 156 -2.87 21.77 -1.40
N LYS A 157 -3.79 22.53 -0.76
CA LYS A 157 -4.81 21.95 0.14
C LYS A 157 -5.64 20.87 -0.55
N LYS A 158 -5.99 21.05 -1.84
CA LYS A 158 -6.71 20.08 -2.65
C LYS A 158 -5.90 18.77 -2.80
N ALA A 159 -4.61 18.87 -3.04
CA ALA A 159 -3.74 17.71 -3.18
C ALA A 159 -3.52 16.98 -1.83
N ARG A 160 -3.45 17.71 -0.71
CA ARG A 160 -3.35 17.12 0.63
C ARG A 160 -4.55 16.24 0.99
N ARG A 161 -5.76 16.65 0.54
CA ARG A 161 -7.01 15.89 0.73
C ARG A 161 -7.19 14.79 -0.33
N GLY A 162 -6.52 14.89 -1.48
CA GLY A 162 -6.77 14.05 -2.65
C GLY A 162 -6.61 12.54 -2.37
N LEU A 163 -7.56 11.75 -2.83
CA LEU A 163 -7.59 10.29 -2.64
C LEU A 163 -7.03 9.51 -3.83
N GLN A 164 -6.55 10.20 -4.87
CA GLN A 164 -6.09 9.59 -6.13
C GLN A 164 -7.19 8.77 -6.84
N LEU A 165 -8.43 9.18 -6.67
CA LEU A 165 -9.59 8.60 -7.32
C LEU A 165 -10.34 9.66 -8.14
N ALA A 166 -10.88 9.25 -9.27
CA ALA A 166 -11.89 10.02 -9.98
C ALA A 166 -13.21 10.02 -9.15
N PRO A 167 -14.07 11.06 -9.29
CA PRO A 167 -15.32 11.12 -8.51
C PRO A 167 -16.22 9.90 -8.71
N GLU A 168 -16.34 9.40 -9.95
CA GLU A 168 -17.09 8.20 -10.29
C GLU A 168 -16.52 6.94 -9.63
N ASP A 169 -15.19 6.83 -9.54
CA ASP A 169 -14.51 5.72 -8.90
C ASP A 169 -14.66 5.79 -7.37
N LEU A 170 -14.65 6.99 -6.80
CA LEU A 170 -14.94 7.18 -5.37
C LEU A 170 -16.38 6.74 -5.04
N ALA A 171 -17.35 7.02 -5.92
CA ALA A 171 -18.73 6.55 -5.73
C ALA A 171 -18.78 5.01 -5.66
N ARG A 172 -18.05 4.31 -6.56
CA ARG A 172 -17.96 2.84 -6.51
C ARG A 172 -17.30 2.33 -5.24
N VAL A 173 -16.22 2.99 -4.77
CA VAL A 173 -15.59 2.65 -3.47
C VAL A 173 -16.59 2.77 -2.32
N LYS A 174 -17.41 3.84 -2.32
CA LYS A 174 -18.46 4.04 -1.28
C LYS A 174 -19.54 2.96 -1.32
N GLU A 175 -19.95 2.50 -2.50
CA GLU A 175 -20.85 1.34 -2.64
C GLU A 175 -20.22 0.09 -2.00
N ARG A 176 -18.96 -0.20 -2.33
CA ARG A 176 -18.22 -1.33 -1.75
C ARG A 176 -18.11 -1.24 -0.23
N THR A 177 -17.93 -0.02 0.32
CA THR A 177 -17.92 0.13 1.79
C THR A 177 -19.30 -0.05 2.41
N ALA A 178 -20.37 0.32 1.73
CA ALA A 178 -21.73 0.02 2.16
C ALA A 178 -22.03 -1.51 2.17
N ASP A 179 -21.37 -2.27 1.28
CA ASP A 179 -21.42 -3.73 1.23
C ASP A 179 -20.50 -4.41 2.28
N GLY A 180 -19.89 -3.64 3.18
CA GLY A 180 -19.09 -4.14 4.31
C GLY A 180 -17.58 -4.22 4.10
N VAL A 181 -17.05 -3.78 2.94
CA VAL A 181 -15.60 -3.71 2.74
C VAL A 181 -15.03 -2.52 3.51
N CYS A 182 -14.15 -2.77 4.49
CA CYS A 182 -13.45 -1.71 5.19
C CYS A 182 -12.09 -1.37 4.52
N VAL A 183 -11.59 -0.19 4.84
CA VAL A 183 -10.28 0.31 4.39
C VAL A 183 -9.42 0.61 5.61
N LEU A 184 -8.24 0.00 5.70
CA LEU A 184 -7.29 0.29 6.77
C LEU A 184 -6.27 1.31 6.30
N GLY A 185 -6.10 2.39 7.04
CA GLY A 185 -5.12 3.44 6.75
C GLY A 185 -4.11 3.62 7.89
N LEU A 186 -2.84 3.80 7.57
CA LEU A 186 -1.76 4.01 8.53
C LEU A 186 -1.00 5.30 8.22
N ARG A 187 -0.64 6.10 9.22
CA ARG A 187 0.27 7.24 9.06
C ARG A 187 0.92 7.66 10.38
N PHE A 188 2.01 8.39 10.30
CA PHE A 188 2.53 9.17 11.41
C PHE A 188 1.87 10.56 11.49
N THR A 189 1.62 11.06 12.70
CA THR A 189 0.95 12.36 12.90
C THR A 189 1.78 13.55 12.44
N GLY A 190 3.11 13.48 12.59
CA GLY A 190 4.05 14.52 12.16
C GLY A 190 4.48 14.43 10.70
N ASP A 191 4.04 13.42 9.95
CA ASP A 191 4.45 13.19 8.56
C ASP A 191 4.24 14.46 7.70
N PRO A 192 5.32 14.99 7.08
CA PRO A 192 5.21 16.21 6.27
C PRO A 192 4.49 15.99 4.93
N ILE A 193 4.41 14.74 4.46
CA ILE A 193 3.86 14.37 3.15
C ILE A 193 2.41 13.91 3.27
N VAL A 194 2.10 13.13 4.32
CA VAL A 194 0.74 12.61 4.57
C VAL A 194 0.11 13.37 5.73
N LYS A 195 -0.54 14.48 5.40
CA LYS A 195 -1.19 15.36 6.39
C LYS A 195 -2.51 14.79 6.90
N ALA A 196 -2.95 15.24 8.07
CA ALA A 196 -4.21 14.86 8.70
C ALA A 196 -5.41 15.01 7.77
N GLU A 197 -5.43 16.05 6.93
CA GLU A 197 -6.52 16.37 6.02
C GLU A 197 -6.90 15.23 5.06
N ARG A 198 -5.95 14.31 4.74
CA ARG A 198 -6.24 13.14 3.92
C ARG A 198 -7.02 12.08 4.71
N PHE A 199 -6.63 11.82 5.94
CA PHE A 199 -7.33 10.88 6.81
C PHE A 199 -8.69 11.41 7.24
N GLU A 200 -8.79 12.72 7.48
CA GLU A 200 -10.07 13.39 7.70
C GLU A 200 -11.01 13.23 6.49
N HIS A 201 -10.46 13.38 5.27
CA HIS A 201 -11.23 13.20 4.05
C HIS A 201 -11.66 11.74 3.85
N LEU A 202 -10.78 10.77 4.12
CA LEU A 202 -11.16 9.36 4.11
C LEU A 202 -12.29 9.07 5.10
N ARG A 203 -12.23 9.59 6.33
CA ARG A 203 -13.31 9.47 7.30
C ARG A 203 -14.61 10.12 6.83
N GLN A 204 -14.53 11.29 6.20
CA GLN A 204 -15.71 11.99 5.67
C GLN A 204 -16.38 11.20 4.53
N GLU A 205 -15.59 10.56 3.65
CA GLU A 205 -16.13 9.85 2.50
C GLU A 205 -16.56 8.42 2.80
N LEU A 206 -15.87 7.73 3.71
CA LEU A 206 -16.07 6.29 3.97
C LEU A 206 -16.68 5.98 5.35
N GLY A 207 -16.82 7.00 6.22
CA GLY A 207 -17.40 6.81 7.56
C GLY A 207 -16.67 5.76 8.37
N ASP A 208 -17.42 4.91 9.05
CA ASP A 208 -16.92 3.83 9.92
C ASP A 208 -16.20 2.71 9.15
N ALA A 209 -16.37 2.65 7.83
CA ALA A 209 -15.62 1.72 6.99
C ALA A 209 -14.14 2.08 6.85
N PHE A 210 -13.72 3.31 7.23
CA PHE A 210 -12.32 3.71 7.27
C PHE A 210 -11.74 3.54 8.67
N ILE A 211 -10.82 2.61 8.82
CA ILE A 211 -10.07 2.33 10.05
C ILE A 211 -8.74 3.07 9.97
N GLY A 212 -8.63 4.21 10.62
CA GLY A 212 -7.42 5.05 10.58
C GLY A 212 -6.52 4.85 11.80
N VAL A 213 -5.29 4.36 11.59
CA VAL A 213 -4.24 4.24 12.60
C VAL A 213 -3.29 5.41 12.46
N GLU A 214 -3.23 6.26 13.49
CA GLU A 214 -2.39 7.46 13.51
C GLU A 214 -1.37 7.35 14.65
N ILE A 215 -0.09 7.22 14.29
CA ILE A 215 1.01 7.00 15.24
C ILE A 215 1.62 8.36 15.60
N ASP A 216 1.71 8.65 16.89
CA ASP A 216 2.31 9.91 17.36
C ASP A 216 3.81 9.96 17.01
N SER A 217 4.17 10.94 16.19
CA SER A 217 5.55 11.33 15.89
C SER A 217 5.78 12.83 16.15
N SER A 218 4.98 13.43 17.01
CA SER A 218 5.18 14.82 17.43
C SER A 218 6.52 14.99 18.18
N LYS A 219 6.99 16.23 18.28
CA LYS A 219 8.23 16.50 18.99
C LYS A 219 8.11 16.08 20.45
N GLY A 220 8.99 15.18 20.89
CA GLY A 220 9.02 14.64 22.24
C GLY A 220 8.09 13.45 22.45
N ASN A 221 7.60 12.81 21.39
CA ASN A 221 6.84 11.56 21.50
C ASN A 221 7.63 10.48 22.29
N PRO A 222 6.94 9.64 23.06
CA PRO A 222 7.60 8.68 23.96
C PRO A 222 8.37 7.57 23.25
N TRP A 223 8.12 7.39 21.94
CA TRP A 223 8.70 6.31 21.13
C TRP A 223 9.97 6.71 20.39
N GLY A 224 10.38 7.99 20.46
CA GLY A 224 11.59 8.48 19.80
C GLY A 224 11.47 8.59 18.27
N PHE A 225 10.29 8.51 17.69
CA PHE A 225 10.11 8.71 16.25
C PHE A 225 10.52 10.13 15.86
N PRO A 226 11.27 10.28 14.76
CA PRO A 226 11.54 11.61 14.22
C PRO A 226 10.24 12.28 13.79
N ALA A 227 10.16 13.61 13.97
CA ALA A 227 8.95 14.37 13.58
C ALA A 227 8.62 14.29 12.07
N ILE A 228 9.56 13.81 11.26
CA ILE A 228 9.40 13.56 9.82
C ILE A 228 9.23 12.08 9.48
N ALA A 229 8.92 11.22 10.48
CA ALA A 229 8.67 9.81 10.24
C ALA A 229 7.55 9.62 9.21
N HIS A 230 7.75 8.67 8.28
CA HIS A 230 6.87 8.47 7.13
C HIS A 230 6.47 7.00 6.96
N SER A 231 7.41 6.09 6.74
CA SER A 231 7.16 4.70 6.34
C SER A 231 6.85 3.82 7.54
N VAL A 232 5.56 3.56 7.81
CA VAL A 232 5.09 2.87 9.02
C VAL A 232 5.51 1.41 9.08
N LEU A 233 5.42 0.69 7.95
CA LEU A 233 5.62 -0.76 7.88
C LEU A 233 7.03 -1.15 7.43
N THR A 234 7.90 -0.17 7.14
CA THR A 234 9.22 -0.38 6.54
C THR A 234 10.30 0.45 7.24
N GLU A 235 10.65 1.66 6.76
CA GLU A 235 11.83 2.40 7.21
C GLU A 235 11.76 2.86 8.67
N HIS A 236 10.57 3.19 9.18
CA HIS A 236 10.38 3.61 10.58
C HIS A 236 9.72 2.51 11.44
N PHE A 237 9.64 1.30 10.91
CA PHE A 237 9.15 0.15 11.65
C PHE A 237 10.14 -0.26 12.73
N VAL A 238 9.63 -0.45 13.96
CA VAL A 238 10.38 -0.95 15.11
C VAL A 238 9.73 -2.26 15.56
N ASP A 239 10.48 -3.36 15.48
CA ASP A 239 10.00 -4.71 15.76
C ASP A 239 10.10 -5.04 17.27
N GLU A 240 9.37 -4.28 18.08
CA GLU A 240 9.33 -4.46 19.53
C GLU A 240 7.86 -4.49 20.01
N PRO A 241 7.45 -5.53 20.77
CA PRO A 241 6.11 -5.58 21.36
C PRO A 241 5.77 -4.31 22.16
N GLY A 242 4.58 -3.75 21.90
CA GLY A 242 4.13 -2.50 22.53
C GLY A 242 4.63 -1.24 21.81
N ASN A 243 5.49 -1.34 20.80
CA ASN A 243 5.78 -0.22 19.93
C ASN A 243 4.61 0.01 18.96
N PRO A 244 4.14 1.26 18.77
CA PRO A 244 2.94 1.51 17.96
C PRO A 244 3.08 1.12 16.48
N THR A 245 4.30 1.05 15.92
CA THR A 245 4.49 0.53 14.56
C THR A 245 4.40 -1.00 14.50
N HIS A 246 4.83 -1.70 15.57
CA HIS A 246 4.62 -3.13 15.72
C HIS A 246 3.13 -3.45 15.87
N ASP A 247 2.41 -2.69 16.69
CA ASP A 247 0.96 -2.86 16.87
C ASP A 247 0.20 -2.56 15.56
N ALA A 248 0.64 -1.55 14.80
CA ALA A 248 0.10 -1.26 13.47
C ALA A 248 0.34 -2.41 12.46
N LEU A 249 1.51 -3.04 12.50
CA LEU A 249 1.78 -4.24 11.70
C LEU A 249 0.84 -5.39 12.09
N LEU A 250 0.67 -5.66 13.38
CA LEU A 250 -0.25 -6.71 13.85
C LEU A 250 -1.69 -6.44 13.38
N GLN A 251 -2.15 -5.18 13.41
CA GLN A 251 -3.46 -4.82 12.88
C GLN A 251 -3.58 -5.08 11.37
N VAL A 252 -2.54 -4.79 10.59
CA VAL A 252 -2.52 -5.10 9.15
C VAL A 252 -2.59 -6.60 8.90
N LEU A 253 -1.80 -7.39 9.62
CA LEU A 253 -1.78 -8.85 9.48
C LEU A 253 -3.13 -9.47 9.89
N GLU A 254 -3.72 -9.00 10.98
CA GLU A 254 -5.04 -9.44 11.43
C GLU A 254 -6.14 -9.02 10.46
N PHE A 255 -6.07 -7.82 9.89
CA PHE A 255 -6.99 -7.35 8.86
C PHE A 255 -6.98 -8.23 7.62
N PHE A 256 -5.79 -8.71 7.19
CA PHE A 256 -5.70 -9.68 6.10
C PHE A 256 -6.22 -11.05 6.52
N ARG A 257 -5.82 -11.55 7.69
CA ARG A 257 -6.25 -12.88 8.18
C ARG A 257 -7.75 -12.98 8.28
N GLY A 258 -8.39 -12.05 8.96
CA GLY A 258 -9.84 -12.09 9.20
C GLY A 258 -10.68 -11.91 7.95
N ARG A 259 -10.13 -11.38 6.85
CA ARG A 259 -10.89 -11.16 5.61
C ARG A 259 -10.58 -12.15 4.50
N LEU A 260 -9.43 -12.81 4.57
CA LEU A 260 -8.94 -13.63 3.48
C LEU A 260 -8.72 -15.09 3.89
N VAL A 261 -8.17 -15.31 5.09
CA VAL A 261 -7.78 -16.66 5.56
C VAL A 261 -8.90 -17.29 6.40
N GLU A 262 -9.46 -16.53 7.33
CA GLU A 262 -10.50 -16.97 8.26
C GLU A 262 -11.72 -16.04 8.16
N PRO A 263 -12.36 -15.92 7.00
CA PRO A 263 -13.51 -15.05 6.85
C PRO A 263 -14.66 -15.55 7.72
N SER A 264 -15.15 -14.67 8.60
CA SER A 264 -16.28 -14.94 9.53
C SER A 264 -17.63 -14.97 8.78
#